data_935e56a8944d1c0ba301de7aad9a5873
#
_entry.id   935e56a8944d1c0ba301de7aad9a5873
#
_cell.length_a   1.000
_cell.length_b   1.000
_cell.length_c   1.000
_cell.angle_alpha   90.00
_cell.angle_beta   90.00
_cell.angle_gamma   90.00
#
_symmetry.space_group_name_H-M   'P 1'
#
loop_
_entity.id
_entity.type
_entity.pdbx_description
1 polymer ?
#
loop_
_entity_poly.entity_id
_entity_poly.type
_entity_poly.pdbx_seq_one_letter_code
_entity_poly.pdbx_strand_id
1 'polypeptide(L)'
;AADPAALMVAEESTAWPLVTYPPEQGGLGFNLKWNMGWMNDLCHYLKMDPYFRQFHHRDVTFSMVYAFSENYVLPLSHDEVVHMKGSLRGKMPGDDWRQLAGVRSFWAYMLCHPGKKLLFMGSELPQWHEWDFRGQLDWYLLDDPACLASHECLRQLNRLYKRNRCLWENDRDWDGFTWLVADDNHNNVLVFLRRDRRGHELICAVNFAPVPWDNYRFGVPAAARYEVLFNTDDACWGGSGCALPAGSRIDVDDIPSHGRETSLSLTIPPLGAVLLRREGKRPRKKQNTGGTQG
;
A
#
# COMPACT_ATOMS: atom_id res chain seq x y z
N ALA A 1 9.76 15.67 -30.51
CA ALA A 1 10.70 14.91 -29.67
C ALA A 1 11.59 14.08 -30.57
N ALA A 2 12.88 13.98 -30.26
CA ALA A 2 13.84 13.19 -31.06
C ALA A 2 13.50 11.68 -31.01
N ASP A 3 12.90 11.22 -29.85
CA ASP A 3 12.38 9.87 -29.68
C ASP A 3 11.02 9.95 -28.95
N PRO A 4 9.90 9.70 -29.65
CA PRO A 4 8.58 9.75 -29.05
C PRO A 4 8.30 8.61 -28.06
N ALA A 5 9.12 7.57 -28.01
CA ALA A 5 9.02 6.47 -27.06
C ALA A 5 9.80 6.73 -25.76
N ALA A 6 10.61 7.79 -25.70
CA ALA A 6 11.39 8.13 -24.51
C ALA A 6 10.48 8.55 -23.35
N LEU A 7 10.66 7.90 -22.19
CA LEU A 7 9.98 8.26 -20.95
C LEU A 7 10.82 9.30 -20.20
N MET A 8 10.29 10.52 -20.10
CA MET A 8 10.93 11.63 -19.39
C MET A 8 10.34 11.73 -17.97
N VAL A 9 11.20 11.61 -16.96
CA VAL A 9 10.81 11.64 -15.54
C VAL A 9 11.52 12.83 -14.88
N ALA A 10 10.76 13.70 -14.23
CA ALA A 10 11.31 14.83 -13.50
C ALA A 10 11.60 14.44 -12.05
N GLU A 11 12.84 14.64 -11.61
CA GLU A 11 13.21 14.74 -10.22
C GLU A 11 13.07 16.19 -9.78
N GLU A 12 11.91 16.54 -9.27
CA GLU A 12 11.56 17.90 -8.92
C GLU A 12 10.79 17.90 -7.59
N SER A 13 11.36 18.55 -6.56
CA SER A 13 10.90 18.50 -5.17
C SER A 13 10.02 19.69 -4.76
N THR A 14 9.90 20.71 -5.63
CA THR A 14 9.13 21.91 -5.29
C THR A 14 7.64 21.75 -5.66
N ALA A 15 6.86 22.76 -5.30
CA ALA A 15 5.44 22.85 -5.68
C ALA A 15 5.24 23.42 -7.09
N TRP A 16 6.26 23.34 -7.99
CA TRP A 16 6.11 23.79 -9.37
C TRP A 16 4.96 23.06 -10.05
N PRO A 17 3.97 23.78 -10.58
CA PRO A 17 2.77 23.18 -11.12
C PRO A 17 2.97 22.66 -12.55
N LEU A 18 2.10 21.71 -12.97
CA LEU A 18 1.95 21.26 -14.35
C LEU A 18 3.23 20.66 -14.96
N VAL A 19 4.09 20.06 -14.14
CA VAL A 19 5.34 19.43 -14.62
C VAL A 19 5.03 18.31 -15.61
N THR A 20 3.98 17.52 -15.36
CA THR A 20 3.59 16.38 -16.19
C THR A 20 2.44 16.68 -17.17
N TYR A 21 2.08 17.95 -17.30
CA TYR A 21 1.09 18.39 -18.28
C TYR A 21 1.74 18.76 -19.61
N PRO A 22 1.02 18.62 -20.74
CA PRO A 22 1.53 18.99 -22.06
C PRO A 22 1.86 20.48 -22.16
N PRO A 23 2.85 20.88 -22.99
CA PRO A 23 3.19 22.29 -23.21
C PRO A 23 2.00 23.14 -23.68
N GLU A 24 1.09 22.58 -24.48
CA GLU A 24 -0.12 23.24 -24.95
C GLU A 24 -1.08 23.62 -23.82
N GLN A 25 -0.96 23.00 -22.66
CA GLN A 25 -1.71 23.31 -21.44
C GLN A 25 -0.88 24.11 -20.43
N GLY A 26 0.28 24.64 -20.85
CA GLY A 26 1.17 25.40 -19.99
C GLY A 26 2.10 24.53 -19.12
N GLY A 27 2.18 23.25 -19.39
CA GLY A 27 3.02 22.30 -18.66
C GLY A 27 4.43 22.19 -19.23
N LEU A 28 5.30 21.42 -18.53
CA LEU A 28 6.68 21.18 -18.95
C LEU A 28 6.83 19.96 -19.87
N GLY A 29 5.79 19.13 -20.02
CA GLY A 29 5.78 17.98 -20.91
C GLY A 29 6.52 16.73 -20.42
N PHE A 30 6.86 16.64 -19.14
CA PHE A 30 7.35 15.39 -18.55
C PHE A 30 6.26 14.33 -18.51
N ASN A 31 6.63 13.07 -18.61
CA ASN A 31 5.67 11.97 -18.49
C ASN A 31 5.31 11.70 -17.03
N LEU A 32 6.31 11.79 -16.15
CA LEU A 32 6.21 11.48 -14.72
C LEU A 32 7.02 12.49 -13.89
N LYS A 33 6.63 12.65 -12.62
CA LYS A 33 7.35 13.43 -11.60
C LYS A 33 7.54 12.60 -10.33
N TRP A 34 8.69 12.69 -9.68
CA TRP A 34 8.88 12.06 -8.39
C TRP A 34 8.04 12.74 -7.31
N ASN A 35 7.37 11.93 -6.48
CA ASN A 35 6.61 12.40 -5.32
C ASN A 35 7.53 12.45 -4.08
N MET A 36 8.33 13.50 -4.00
CA MET A 36 9.29 13.67 -2.90
C MET A 36 8.58 13.92 -1.56
N GLY A 37 7.39 14.55 -1.57
CA GLY A 37 6.58 14.76 -0.37
C GLY A 37 6.13 13.42 0.24
N TRP A 38 5.55 12.54 -0.56
CA TRP A 38 5.18 11.19 -0.13
C TRP A 38 6.37 10.43 0.46
N MET A 39 7.52 10.49 -0.19
CA MET A 39 8.74 9.80 0.25
C MET A 39 9.23 10.32 1.59
N ASN A 40 9.31 11.65 1.76
CA ASN A 40 9.77 12.27 3.01
C ASN A 40 8.82 11.93 4.17
N ASP A 41 7.53 12.12 3.99
CA ASP A 41 6.51 11.87 5.01
C ASP A 41 6.52 10.39 5.43
N LEU A 42 6.54 9.48 4.45
CA LEU A 42 6.53 8.05 4.74
C LEU A 42 7.82 7.57 5.42
N CYS A 43 9.00 8.04 4.97
CA CYS A 43 10.27 7.71 5.62
C CYS A 43 10.35 8.26 7.05
N HIS A 44 9.79 9.45 7.30
CA HIS A 44 9.67 10.01 8.64
C HIS A 44 8.79 9.12 9.53
N TYR A 45 7.60 8.78 9.06
CA TYR A 45 6.65 7.92 9.79
C TYR A 45 7.23 6.54 10.12
N LEU A 46 7.92 5.91 9.18
CA LEU A 46 8.46 4.57 9.36
C LEU A 46 9.60 4.51 10.40
N LYS A 47 10.44 5.55 10.47
CA LYS A 47 11.52 5.66 11.46
C LYS A 47 11.01 5.86 12.89
N MET A 48 9.78 6.30 13.02
CA MET A 48 9.19 6.64 14.31
C MET A 48 8.85 5.38 15.11
N ASP A 49 9.10 5.44 16.43
CA ASP A 49 8.57 4.41 17.32
C ASP A 49 7.05 4.28 17.12
N PRO A 50 6.51 3.07 16.96
CA PRO A 50 5.09 2.86 16.69
C PRO A 50 4.13 3.53 17.65
N TYR A 51 4.54 3.73 18.92
CA TYR A 51 3.74 4.45 19.92
C TYR A 51 3.44 5.89 19.50
N PHE A 52 4.39 6.56 18.86
CA PHE A 52 4.23 7.96 18.45
C PHE A 52 3.52 8.11 17.10
N ARG A 53 3.40 7.07 16.30
CA ARG A 53 2.79 7.11 14.96
C ARG A 53 1.36 7.63 14.99
N GLN A 54 0.61 7.39 16.07
CA GLN A 54 -0.75 7.92 16.24
C GLN A 54 -0.85 9.45 16.17
N PHE A 55 0.21 10.17 16.50
CA PHE A 55 0.28 11.64 16.45
C PHE A 55 0.74 12.15 15.07
N HIS A 56 1.18 11.27 14.21
CA HIS A 56 1.75 11.55 12.90
C HIS A 56 1.04 10.82 11.75
N HIS A 57 -0.22 10.45 11.95
CA HIS A 57 -1.02 9.72 10.98
C HIS A 57 -1.16 10.46 9.63
N ARG A 58 -1.02 11.78 9.64
CA ARG A 58 -1.02 12.60 8.42
C ARG A 58 0.14 12.27 7.49
N ASP A 59 1.27 11.81 7.98
CA ASP A 59 2.43 11.47 7.16
C ASP A 59 2.12 10.33 6.18
N VAL A 60 1.16 9.47 6.51
CA VAL A 60 0.72 8.37 5.62
C VAL A 60 -0.58 8.66 4.85
N THR A 61 -1.23 9.81 5.09
CA THR A 61 -2.49 10.17 4.44
C THR A 61 -2.41 11.46 3.62
N PHE A 62 -1.53 12.40 3.98
CA PHE A 62 -1.49 13.74 3.39
C PHE A 62 -1.14 13.73 1.90
N SER A 63 -0.32 12.79 1.45
CA SER A 63 0.01 12.64 0.03
C SER A 63 -1.22 12.51 -0.88
N MET A 64 -2.32 11.99 -0.36
CA MET A 64 -3.57 11.86 -1.13
C MET A 64 -4.24 13.20 -1.44
N VAL A 65 -3.92 14.27 -0.70
CA VAL A 65 -4.45 15.61 -0.97
C VAL A 65 -3.99 16.11 -2.34
N TYR A 66 -2.81 15.72 -2.78
CA TYR A 66 -2.21 16.15 -4.05
C TYR A 66 -1.87 15.00 -5.00
N ALA A 67 -2.21 13.74 -4.64
CA ALA A 67 -1.82 12.55 -5.39
C ALA A 67 -2.18 12.56 -6.89
N PHE A 68 -3.17 13.36 -7.28
CA PHE A 68 -3.66 13.46 -8.65
C PHE A 68 -3.36 14.80 -9.32
N SER A 69 -2.55 15.66 -8.69
CA SER A 69 -2.12 16.93 -9.30
C SER A 69 -1.08 16.73 -10.42
N GLU A 70 -0.35 15.62 -10.39
CA GLU A 70 0.68 15.25 -11.36
C GLU A 70 0.66 13.73 -11.61
N ASN A 71 1.37 13.28 -12.63
CA ASN A 71 1.61 11.85 -12.84
C ASN A 71 2.79 11.40 -11.99
N TYR A 72 2.52 10.95 -10.77
CA TYR A 72 3.57 10.67 -9.81
C TYR A 72 4.24 9.30 -9.94
N VAL A 73 5.55 9.29 -9.66
CA VAL A 73 6.31 8.11 -9.23
C VAL A 73 6.53 8.24 -7.73
N LEU A 74 6.31 7.18 -6.99
CA LEU A 74 6.62 7.06 -5.56
C LEU A 74 8.07 6.59 -5.43
N PRO A 75 9.03 7.48 -5.13
CA PRO A 75 10.43 7.09 -5.11
C PRO A 75 10.84 6.58 -3.73
N LEU A 76 11.53 5.45 -3.69
CA LEU A 76 12.55 5.14 -2.71
C LEU A 76 13.84 5.01 -3.50
N SER A 77 14.54 6.14 -3.65
CA SER A 77 15.71 6.27 -4.52
C SER A 77 17.01 5.95 -3.77
N HIS A 78 18.15 6.15 -4.42
CA HIS A 78 19.46 6.04 -3.79
C HIS A 78 19.59 7.02 -2.61
N ASP A 79 19.04 8.22 -2.72
CA ASP A 79 19.14 9.26 -1.69
C ASP A 79 18.56 8.85 -0.34
N GLU A 80 17.58 7.95 -0.32
CA GLU A 80 16.97 7.47 0.93
C GLU A 80 17.80 6.38 1.61
N VAL A 81 18.76 5.79 0.92
CA VAL A 81 19.52 4.61 1.41
C VAL A 81 21.03 4.80 1.44
N VAL A 82 21.48 6.07 1.38
CA VAL A 82 22.90 6.50 1.45
C VAL A 82 23.11 7.64 2.46
N HIS A 83 24.34 8.03 2.67
CA HIS A 83 24.74 9.23 3.43
C HIS A 83 24.19 9.28 4.87
N MET A 84 24.28 8.18 5.60
CA MET A 84 23.83 8.00 6.99
C MET A 84 22.29 8.07 7.15
N LYS A 85 21.53 7.90 6.07
CA LYS A 85 20.07 7.81 6.14
C LYS A 85 19.58 6.41 6.52
N GLY A 86 20.46 5.41 6.52
CA GLY A 86 20.19 4.00 6.81
C GLY A 86 19.54 3.26 5.64
N SER A 87 19.65 1.93 5.64
CA SER A 87 18.92 1.09 4.68
C SER A 87 17.39 1.16 4.91
N LEU A 88 16.60 0.58 4.01
CA LEU A 88 15.15 0.48 4.22
C LEU A 88 14.82 -0.28 5.52
N ARG A 89 15.49 -1.43 5.76
CA ARG A 89 15.34 -2.19 7.01
C ARG A 89 15.82 -1.39 8.22
N GLY A 90 16.95 -0.70 8.10
CA GLY A 90 17.52 0.14 9.16
C GLY A 90 16.63 1.32 9.59
N LYS A 91 15.63 1.69 8.77
CA LYS A 91 14.63 2.70 9.14
C LYS A 91 13.53 2.14 10.05
N MET A 92 13.35 0.81 10.09
CA MET A 92 12.28 0.19 10.86
C MET A 92 12.70 0.03 12.32
N PRO A 93 11.94 0.52 13.30
CA PRO A 93 12.23 0.33 14.71
C PRO A 93 11.91 -1.09 15.19
N GLY A 94 12.55 -1.48 16.29
CA GLY A 94 12.31 -2.74 16.96
C GLY A 94 13.35 -3.81 16.67
N ASP A 95 13.01 -5.05 17.01
CA ASP A 95 13.82 -6.24 16.77
C ASP A 95 13.78 -6.67 15.29
N ASP A 96 14.57 -7.67 14.94
CA ASP A 96 14.69 -8.18 13.57
C ASP A 96 13.35 -8.57 12.96
N TRP A 97 12.47 -9.22 13.74
CA TRP A 97 11.16 -9.63 13.26
C TRP A 97 10.29 -8.41 12.92
N ARG A 98 10.24 -7.40 13.82
CA ARG A 98 9.47 -6.16 13.63
C ARG A 98 9.99 -5.36 12.45
N GLN A 99 11.30 -5.31 12.27
CA GLN A 99 11.91 -4.63 11.14
C GLN A 99 11.52 -5.28 9.80
N LEU A 100 11.63 -6.60 9.70
CA LEU A 100 11.21 -7.33 8.50
C LEU A 100 9.70 -7.22 8.26
N ALA A 101 8.87 -7.28 9.30
CA ALA A 101 7.44 -7.04 9.20
C ALA A 101 7.14 -5.62 8.71
N GLY A 102 7.83 -4.60 9.28
CA GLY A 102 7.74 -3.21 8.83
C GLY A 102 8.10 -3.03 7.36
N VAL A 103 9.16 -3.67 6.89
CA VAL A 103 9.55 -3.65 5.47
C VAL A 103 8.46 -4.28 4.58
N ARG A 104 7.90 -5.43 4.97
CA ARG A 104 6.83 -6.08 4.20
C ARG A 104 5.55 -5.23 4.15
N SER A 105 5.17 -4.61 5.27
CA SER A 105 4.00 -3.71 5.30
C SER A 105 4.22 -2.45 4.46
N PHE A 106 5.43 -1.87 4.49
CA PHE A 106 5.82 -0.75 3.63
C PHE A 106 5.67 -1.10 2.15
N TRP A 107 6.22 -2.24 1.71
CA TRP A 107 6.11 -2.65 0.30
C TRP A 107 4.66 -2.83 -0.12
N ALA A 108 3.81 -3.45 0.72
CA ALA A 108 2.40 -3.61 0.41
C ALA A 108 1.68 -2.26 0.31
N TYR A 109 1.91 -1.36 1.26
CA TYR A 109 1.36 0.00 1.23
C TYR A 109 1.80 0.75 -0.03
N MET A 110 3.11 0.79 -0.31
CA MET A 110 3.68 1.46 -1.49
C MET A 110 3.08 0.92 -2.79
N LEU A 111 2.99 -0.41 -2.94
CA LEU A 111 2.46 -1.04 -4.15
C LEU A 111 0.96 -0.78 -4.34
N CYS A 112 0.20 -0.62 -3.25
CA CYS A 112 -1.23 -0.33 -3.30
C CYS A 112 -1.56 1.17 -3.40
N HIS A 113 -0.67 2.07 -2.97
CA HIS A 113 -0.88 3.52 -3.08
C HIS A 113 -0.91 3.96 -4.55
N PRO A 114 -1.71 4.99 -4.95
CA PRO A 114 -1.67 5.55 -6.31
C PRO A 114 -0.28 6.07 -6.70
N GLY A 115 0.05 5.98 -7.98
CA GLY A 115 1.33 6.40 -8.55
C GLY A 115 2.22 5.22 -8.99
N LYS A 116 3.21 5.47 -9.83
CA LYS A 116 4.19 4.48 -10.26
C LYS A 116 5.22 4.24 -9.15
N LYS A 117 5.95 3.14 -9.21
CA LYS A 117 6.83 2.68 -8.13
C LYS A 117 8.28 2.75 -8.55
N LEU A 118 9.12 3.29 -7.67
CA LEU A 118 10.56 3.23 -7.80
C LEU A 118 11.15 2.71 -6.49
N LEU A 119 11.75 1.54 -6.56
CA LEU A 119 12.49 0.93 -5.47
C LEU A 119 13.94 0.78 -5.93
N PHE A 120 14.86 1.46 -5.26
CA PHE A 120 16.26 1.43 -5.64
C PHE A 120 16.89 0.07 -5.34
N MET A 121 17.85 -0.34 -6.19
CA MET A 121 18.53 -1.64 -6.08
C MET A 121 19.07 -1.90 -4.68
N GLY A 122 18.92 -3.12 -4.19
CA GLY A 122 19.29 -3.53 -2.82
C GLY A 122 18.17 -3.34 -1.80
N SER A 123 17.19 -2.47 -2.06
CA SER A 123 16.04 -2.30 -1.14
C SER A 123 15.05 -3.48 -1.20
N GLU A 124 15.16 -4.35 -2.20
CA GLU A 124 14.46 -5.64 -2.29
C GLU A 124 15.11 -6.72 -1.42
N LEU A 125 16.37 -6.53 -1.08
CA LEU A 125 17.07 -7.30 -0.05
C LEU A 125 16.89 -6.54 1.27
N PRO A 126 16.43 -7.17 2.35
CA PRO A 126 16.32 -6.48 3.64
C PRO A 126 17.70 -6.33 4.30
N GLN A 127 18.62 -5.63 3.60
CA GLN A 127 19.99 -5.42 4.05
C GLN A 127 20.06 -4.39 5.18
N TRP A 128 21.07 -4.55 6.04
CA TRP A 128 21.36 -3.62 7.13
C TRP A 128 22.15 -2.40 6.69
N HIS A 129 23.12 -2.64 5.78
CA HIS A 129 24.03 -1.60 5.32
C HIS A 129 23.31 -0.67 4.35
N GLU A 130 23.74 0.57 4.34
CA GLU A 130 23.40 1.49 3.27
C GLU A 130 23.95 0.96 1.93
N TRP A 131 23.33 1.40 0.84
CA TRP A 131 23.87 1.11 -0.47
C TRP A 131 25.24 1.77 -0.67
N ASP A 132 26.22 1.01 -1.12
CA ASP A 132 27.59 1.45 -1.38
C ASP A 132 27.98 1.08 -2.82
N PHE A 133 28.25 2.12 -3.65
CA PHE A 133 28.66 1.94 -5.04
C PHE A 133 30.02 1.24 -5.20
N ARG A 134 30.83 1.17 -4.14
CA ARG A 134 32.16 0.53 -4.16
C ARG A 134 32.11 -0.99 -3.94
N GLY A 135 30.96 -1.49 -3.51
CA GLY A 135 30.74 -2.91 -3.21
C GLY A 135 29.65 -3.52 -4.06
N GLN A 136 29.42 -4.78 -3.83
CA GLN A 136 28.24 -5.48 -4.34
C GLN A 136 27.11 -5.41 -3.31
N LEU A 137 25.88 -5.71 -3.75
CA LEU A 137 24.75 -5.89 -2.84
C LEU A 137 24.98 -7.08 -1.92
N ASP A 138 24.33 -7.06 -0.76
CA ASP A 138 24.45 -8.09 0.28
C ASP A 138 23.73 -9.40 -0.12
N TRP A 139 24.13 -10.01 -1.25
CA TRP A 139 23.51 -11.23 -1.80
C TRP A 139 23.51 -12.40 -0.84
N TYR A 140 24.46 -12.44 0.10
CA TYR A 140 24.54 -13.47 1.14
C TYR A 140 23.30 -13.49 2.05
N LEU A 141 22.51 -12.40 2.10
CA LEU A 141 21.26 -12.36 2.84
C LEU A 141 20.20 -13.32 2.29
N LEU A 142 20.34 -13.76 1.04
CA LEU A 142 19.46 -14.80 0.50
C LEU A 142 19.72 -16.19 1.08
N ASP A 143 20.84 -16.38 1.79
CA ASP A 143 21.13 -17.59 2.57
C ASP A 143 20.47 -17.55 3.97
N ASP A 144 20.04 -16.36 4.43
CA ASP A 144 19.26 -16.22 5.66
C ASP A 144 17.76 -16.47 5.38
N PRO A 145 17.14 -17.46 6.06
CA PRO A 145 15.75 -17.83 5.77
C PRO A 145 14.73 -16.67 5.95
N ALA A 146 14.93 -15.77 6.92
CA ALA A 146 14.01 -14.67 7.18
C ALA A 146 14.14 -13.57 6.12
N CYS A 147 15.36 -13.28 5.68
CA CYS A 147 15.62 -12.34 4.59
C CYS A 147 15.11 -12.89 3.26
N LEU A 148 15.39 -14.17 2.96
CA LEU A 148 14.87 -14.84 1.77
C LEU A 148 13.33 -14.84 1.74
N ALA A 149 12.67 -15.15 2.85
CA ALA A 149 11.21 -15.13 2.95
C ALA A 149 10.64 -13.73 2.71
N SER A 150 11.29 -12.69 3.24
CA SER A 150 10.89 -11.30 3.00
C SER A 150 11.10 -10.88 1.54
N HIS A 151 12.22 -11.26 0.92
CA HIS A 151 12.47 -11.04 -0.51
C HIS A 151 11.42 -11.73 -1.37
N GLU A 152 11.05 -12.99 -1.05
CA GLU A 152 10.00 -13.73 -1.75
C GLU A 152 8.63 -13.07 -1.58
N CYS A 153 8.33 -12.51 -0.40
CA CYS A 153 7.13 -11.70 -0.17
C CYS A 153 7.03 -10.55 -1.18
N LEU A 154 8.10 -9.75 -1.35
CA LEU A 154 8.13 -8.68 -2.35
C LEU A 154 7.99 -9.21 -3.77
N ARG A 155 8.62 -10.34 -4.09
CA ARG A 155 8.49 -10.98 -5.41
C ARG A 155 7.03 -11.33 -5.72
N GLN A 156 6.30 -11.86 -4.74
CA GLN A 156 4.88 -12.19 -4.90
C GLN A 156 4.00 -10.94 -4.94
N LEU A 157 4.29 -9.93 -4.13
CA LEU A 157 3.61 -8.63 -4.18
C LEU A 157 3.77 -7.97 -5.56
N ASN A 158 4.95 -8.02 -6.16
CA ASN A 158 5.19 -7.52 -7.52
C ASN A 158 4.39 -8.29 -8.57
N ARG A 159 4.27 -9.62 -8.43
CA ARG A 159 3.42 -10.44 -9.31
C ARG A 159 1.95 -10.07 -9.15
N LEU A 160 1.49 -9.87 -7.91
CA LEU A 160 0.14 -9.44 -7.62
C LEU A 160 -0.13 -8.05 -8.22
N TYR A 161 0.77 -7.08 -8.04
CA TYR A 161 0.69 -5.76 -8.62
C TYR A 161 0.50 -5.82 -10.14
N LYS A 162 1.35 -6.57 -10.84
CA LYS A 162 1.28 -6.71 -12.32
C LYS A 162 -0.02 -7.34 -12.80
N ARG A 163 -0.58 -8.29 -12.04
CA ARG A 163 -1.80 -9.03 -12.41
C ARG A 163 -3.09 -8.28 -12.10
N ASN A 164 -3.07 -7.32 -11.17
CA ASN A 164 -4.26 -6.59 -10.72
C ASN A 164 -4.26 -5.16 -11.23
N ARG A 165 -5.02 -4.92 -12.30
CA ARG A 165 -5.13 -3.60 -12.94
C ARG A 165 -5.59 -2.50 -11.99
N CYS A 166 -6.36 -2.84 -10.95
CA CYS A 166 -6.77 -1.90 -9.89
C CYS A 166 -5.59 -1.14 -9.28
N LEU A 167 -4.38 -1.73 -9.26
CA LEU A 167 -3.22 -1.16 -8.59
C LEU A 167 -2.39 -0.21 -9.47
N TRP A 168 -2.63 -0.17 -10.80
CA TRP A 168 -1.78 0.60 -11.71
C TRP A 168 -2.48 1.24 -12.91
N GLU A 169 -3.73 0.88 -13.21
CA GLU A 169 -4.40 1.39 -14.41
C GLU A 169 -4.94 2.81 -14.19
N ASN A 170 -5.50 3.08 -13.02
CA ASN A 170 -6.07 4.37 -12.67
C ASN A 170 -5.36 4.98 -11.46
N ASP A 171 -4.26 5.69 -11.72
CA ASP A 171 -3.43 6.39 -10.75
C ASP A 171 -3.59 7.92 -10.85
N ARG A 172 -4.61 8.42 -11.58
CA ARG A 172 -4.68 9.83 -11.98
C ARG A 172 -5.88 10.59 -11.44
N ASP A 173 -6.82 9.89 -10.82
CA ASP A 173 -8.05 10.48 -10.30
C ASP A 173 -8.65 9.66 -9.15
N TRP A 174 -9.65 10.25 -8.51
CA TRP A 174 -10.37 9.64 -7.39
C TRP A 174 -11.26 8.44 -7.79
N ASP A 175 -11.54 8.22 -9.07
CA ASP A 175 -12.26 7.04 -9.51
C ASP A 175 -11.44 5.76 -9.27
N GLY A 176 -10.11 5.88 -9.25
CA GLY A 176 -9.17 4.79 -8.96
C GLY A 176 -8.89 4.55 -7.48
N PHE A 177 -9.35 5.46 -6.57
CA PHE A 177 -9.03 5.39 -5.15
C PHE A 177 -10.21 5.82 -4.27
N THR A 178 -10.42 5.11 -3.18
CA THR A 178 -11.42 5.49 -2.17
C THR A 178 -10.92 5.12 -0.78
N TRP A 179 -10.89 6.08 0.14
CA TRP A 179 -10.70 5.77 1.55
C TRP A 179 -11.90 4.98 2.09
N LEU A 180 -11.62 3.92 2.85
CA LEU A 180 -12.60 3.20 3.66
C LEU A 180 -12.41 3.53 5.13
N VAL A 181 -11.17 3.63 5.60
CA VAL A 181 -10.76 4.13 6.92
C VAL A 181 -9.50 4.97 6.71
N ALA A 182 -9.61 6.28 6.90
CA ALA A 182 -8.51 7.23 6.68
C ALA A 182 -7.95 7.82 7.97
N ASP A 183 -8.69 7.75 9.07
CA ASP A 183 -8.51 8.57 10.27
C ASP A 183 -8.38 7.75 11.57
N ASP A 184 -8.18 6.44 11.48
CA ASP A 184 -7.94 5.60 12.66
C ASP A 184 -6.48 5.68 13.13
N ASN A 185 -6.09 6.88 13.55
CA ASN A 185 -4.75 7.16 14.04
C ASN A 185 -4.46 6.44 15.37
N HIS A 186 -5.45 6.22 16.22
CA HIS A 186 -5.29 5.53 17.50
C HIS A 186 -4.77 4.10 17.31
N ASN A 187 -5.30 3.41 16.34
CA ASN A 187 -4.90 2.04 16.00
C ASN A 187 -3.76 1.97 14.97
N ASN A 188 -3.35 3.10 14.37
CA ASN A 188 -2.41 3.18 13.24
C ASN A 188 -2.86 2.32 12.04
N VAL A 189 -4.15 2.29 11.76
CA VAL A 189 -4.76 1.51 10.69
C VAL A 189 -5.23 2.41 9.56
N LEU A 190 -4.96 1.99 8.33
CA LEU A 190 -5.51 2.57 7.12
C LEU A 190 -6.20 1.48 6.31
N VAL A 191 -7.37 1.80 5.77
CA VAL A 191 -8.04 0.93 4.80
C VAL A 191 -8.47 1.75 3.61
N PHE A 192 -8.08 1.33 2.42
CA PHE A 192 -8.47 1.98 1.18
C PHE A 192 -8.75 0.98 0.06
N LEU A 193 -9.51 1.44 -0.91
CA LEU A 193 -9.94 0.67 -2.07
C LEU A 193 -9.27 1.23 -3.32
N ARG A 194 -8.75 0.36 -4.15
CA ARG A 194 -8.28 0.64 -5.51
C ARG A 194 -9.26 0.07 -6.52
N ARG A 195 -9.49 0.80 -7.61
CA ARG A 195 -10.43 0.40 -8.66
C ARG A 195 -9.83 0.59 -10.05
N ASP A 196 -10.04 -0.39 -10.94
CA ASP A 196 -9.71 -0.25 -12.35
C ASP A 196 -10.88 0.37 -13.14
N ARG A 197 -10.63 0.71 -14.39
CA ARG A 197 -11.64 1.28 -15.28
C ARG A 197 -12.79 0.33 -15.66
N ARG A 198 -12.65 -0.95 -15.34
CA ARG A 198 -13.72 -1.97 -15.55
C ARG A 198 -14.54 -2.19 -14.28
N GLY A 199 -14.20 -1.52 -13.19
CA GLY A 199 -14.90 -1.61 -11.91
C GLY A 199 -14.48 -2.80 -11.05
N HIS A 200 -13.36 -3.48 -11.36
CA HIS A 200 -12.79 -4.43 -10.40
C HIS A 200 -12.19 -3.67 -9.23
N GLU A 201 -12.29 -4.25 -8.05
CA GLU A 201 -11.93 -3.62 -6.80
C GLU A 201 -10.96 -4.48 -6.00
N LEU A 202 -9.99 -3.83 -5.37
CA LEU A 202 -9.06 -4.41 -4.42
C LEU A 202 -8.99 -3.49 -3.20
N ILE A 203 -9.12 -4.06 -2.00
CA ILE A 203 -8.95 -3.34 -0.74
C ILE A 203 -7.57 -3.65 -0.18
N CYS A 204 -6.88 -2.62 0.31
CA CYS A 204 -5.68 -2.73 1.13
C CYS A 204 -6.03 -2.27 2.54
N ALA A 205 -5.90 -3.17 3.51
CA ALA A 205 -5.98 -2.86 4.94
C ALA A 205 -4.57 -3.01 5.51
N VAL A 206 -4.01 -1.93 6.05
CA VAL A 206 -2.65 -1.92 6.61
C VAL A 206 -2.66 -1.46 8.05
N ASN A 207 -1.91 -2.15 8.90
CA ASN A 207 -1.67 -1.84 10.30
C ASN A 207 -0.19 -1.53 10.51
N PHE A 208 0.11 -0.32 10.95
CA PHE A 208 1.46 0.10 11.27
C PHE A 208 1.78 0.01 12.78
N ALA A 209 0.86 -0.55 13.60
CA ALA A 209 1.12 -0.87 15.00
C ALA A 209 1.76 -2.27 15.15
N PRO A 210 2.58 -2.50 16.19
CA PRO A 210 3.23 -3.79 16.43
C PRO A 210 2.32 -4.80 17.16
N VAL A 211 1.03 -4.56 17.16
CA VAL A 211 0.00 -5.41 17.76
C VAL A 211 -1.08 -5.76 16.74
N PRO A 212 -1.65 -6.95 16.75
CA PRO A 212 -2.78 -7.29 15.89
C PRO A 212 -4.05 -6.56 16.35
N TRP A 213 -4.95 -6.30 15.41
CA TRP A 213 -6.29 -5.82 15.70
C TRP A 213 -7.30 -6.90 15.36
N ASP A 214 -7.75 -7.64 16.37
CA ASP A 214 -8.73 -8.71 16.21
C ASP A 214 -10.14 -8.14 16.01
N ASN A 215 -10.93 -8.84 15.16
CA ASN A 215 -12.30 -8.43 14.85
C ASN A 215 -12.42 -6.96 14.39
N TYR A 216 -11.37 -6.45 13.74
CA TYR A 216 -11.38 -5.08 13.22
C TYR A 216 -12.44 -4.94 12.14
N ARG A 217 -13.43 -4.09 12.43
CA ARG A 217 -14.58 -3.89 11.52
C ARG A 217 -14.44 -2.62 10.70
N PHE A 218 -14.60 -2.74 9.39
CA PHE A 218 -14.64 -1.58 8.50
C PHE A 218 -15.68 -1.75 7.39
N GLY A 219 -16.23 -0.62 6.94
CA GLY A 219 -17.23 -0.59 5.89
C GLY A 219 -16.65 -0.94 4.52
N VAL A 220 -17.39 -1.72 3.74
CA VAL A 220 -16.99 -2.14 2.38
C VAL A 220 -18.14 -1.98 1.38
N PRO A 221 -17.85 -1.87 0.07
CA PRO A 221 -18.87 -2.00 -0.97
C PRO A 221 -19.62 -3.33 -0.87
N ALA A 222 -20.94 -3.28 -1.11
CA ALA A 222 -21.78 -4.46 -1.02
C ALA A 222 -21.32 -5.57 -2.00
N ALA A 223 -21.07 -6.75 -1.44
CA ALA A 223 -20.63 -7.94 -2.14
C ALA A 223 -21.23 -9.19 -1.47
N ALA A 224 -21.06 -10.37 -2.08
CA ALA A 224 -21.36 -11.61 -1.38
C ALA A 224 -20.28 -11.90 -0.34
N ARG A 225 -19.02 -11.76 -0.74
CA ARG A 225 -17.84 -12.01 0.09
C ARG A 225 -16.61 -11.32 -0.46
N TYR A 226 -15.53 -11.35 0.30
CA TYR A 226 -14.19 -10.95 -0.12
C TYR A 226 -13.22 -12.11 0.05
N GLU A 227 -12.27 -12.24 -0.88
CA GLU A 227 -11.18 -13.19 -0.83
C GLU A 227 -9.90 -12.49 -0.37
N VAL A 228 -9.16 -13.08 0.55
CA VAL A 228 -7.80 -12.65 0.91
C VAL A 228 -6.87 -13.01 -0.24
N LEU A 229 -6.39 -12.01 -0.98
CA LEU A 229 -5.43 -12.22 -2.06
C LEU A 229 -4.00 -12.34 -1.55
N PHE A 230 -3.70 -11.61 -0.48
CA PHE A 230 -2.36 -11.56 0.10
C PHE A 230 -2.43 -11.12 1.56
N ASN A 231 -1.56 -11.72 2.37
CA ASN A 231 -1.31 -11.33 3.75
C ASN A 231 0.20 -11.25 3.95
N THR A 232 0.72 -10.06 4.31
CA THR A 232 2.16 -9.86 4.50
C THR A 232 2.69 -10.50 5.78
N ASP A 233 1.80 -10.89 6.68
CA ASP A 233 2.09 -11.57 7.96
C ASP A 233 1.87 -13.10 7.89
N ASP A 234 1.72 -13.64 6.70
CA ASP A 234 1.66 -15.09 6.52
C ASP A 234 2.97 -15.73 7.00
N ALA A 235 2.86 -16.90 7.65
CA ALA A 235 4.00 -17.64 8.20
C ALA A 235 5.06 -17.97 7.13
N CYS A 236 4.64 -18.16 5.86
CA CYS A 236 5.57 -18.42 4.76
C CYS A 236 6.50 -17.23 4.45
N TRP A 237 6.17 -16.02 4.89
CA TRP A 237 7.02 -14.83 4.81
C TRP A 237 7.76 -14.53 6.12
N GLY A 238 7.71 -15.42 7.12
CA GLY A 238 8.23 -15.18 8.46
C GLY A 238 7.34 -14.27 9.31
N GLY A 239 6.05 -14.15 8.96
CA GLY A 239 5.05 -13.45 9.76
C GLY A 239 4.55 -14.25 10.95
N SER A 240 3.70 -13.66 11.78
CA SER A 240 3.11 -14.32 12.95
C SER A 240 2.01 -15.33 12.57
N GLY A 241 1.42 -15.19 11.39
CA GLY A 241 0.31 -16.03 10.94
C GLY A 241 -1.01 -15.80 11.70
N CYS A 242 -1.14 -14.68 12.43
CA CYS A 242 -2.35 -14.41 13.25
C CYS A 242 -3.58 -14.01 12.43
N ALA A 243 -3.39 -13.54 11.20
CA ALA A 243 -4.48 -13.16 10.29
C ALA A 243 -4.75 -14.25 9.24
N LEU A 244 -5.90 -14.15 8.59
CA LEU A 244 -6.33 -15.13 7.59
C LEU A 244 -5.32 -15.26 6.44
N PRO A 245 -4.94 -16.48 6.06
CA PRO A 245 -4.02 -16.70 4.94
C PRO A 245 -4.67 -16.40 3.58
N ALA A 246 -3.83 -16.23 2.56
CA ALA A 246 -4.29 -16.08 1.18
C ALA A 246 -5.19 -17.23 0.73
N GLY A 247 -6.24 -16.91 -0.03
CA GLY A 247 -7.29 -17.86 -0.46
C GLY A 247 -8.46 -17.97 0.50
N SER A 248 -8.36 -17.42 1.72
CA SER A 248 -9.50 -17.36 2.66
C SER A 248 -10.61 -16.48 2.13
N ARG A 249 -11.85 -16.81 2.46
CA ARG A 249 -13.05 -16.06 2.09
C ARG A 249 -13.76 -15.54 3.32
N ILE A 250 -14.18 -14.28 3.25
CA ILE A 250 -14.85 -13.57 4.34
C ILE A 250 -16.22 -13.11 3.83
N ASP A 251 -17.28 -13.55 4.48
CA ASP A 251 -18.63 -13.12 4.13
C ASP A 251 -18.85 -11.67 4.59
N VAL A 252 -19.65 -10.94 3.83
CA VAL A 252 -19.97 -9.55 4.13
C VAL A 252 -21.14 -9.48 5.09
N ASP A 253 -20.95 -8.76 6.20
CA ASP A 253 -21.98 -8.52 7.21
C ASP A 253 -22.92 -7.37 6.80
N ASP A 254 -24.23 -7.50 7.15
CA ASP A 254 -25.23 -6.45 7.09
C ASP A 254 -25.15 -5.52 8.31
N ILE A 255 -23.95 -5.12 8.68
CA ILE A 255 -23.68 -4.24 9.80
C ILE A 255 -23.06 -2.95 9.24
N PRO A 256 -23.74 -1.80 9.37
CA PRO A 256 -23.18 -0.53 8.91
C PRO A 256 -21.89 -0.18 9.64
N SER A 257 -20.91 0.36 8.88
CA SER A 257 -19.65 0.83 9.42
C SER A 257 -19.01 1.84 8.48
N HIS A 258 -18.35 2.88 9.00
CA HIS A 258 -17.61 3.88 8.24
C HIS A 258 -18.41 4.45 7.05
N GLY A 259 -19.70 4.77 7.30
CA GLY A 259 -20.59 5.36 6.28
C GLY A 259 -21.05 4.41 5.17
N ARG A 260 -20.89 3.07 5.36
CA ARG A 260 -21.38 2.05 4.43
C ARG A 260 -22.37 1.12 5.12
N GLU A 261 -23.33 0.60 4.35
CA GLU A 261 -24.38 -0.31 4.83
C GLU A 261 -23.87 -1.70 5.16
N THR A 262 -22.68 -2.04 4.67
CA THR A 262 -22.08 -3.36 4.82
C THR A 262 -20.64 -3.26 5.27
N SER A 263 -20.16 -4.28 5.99
CA SER A 263 -18.82 -4.31 6.56
C SER A 263 -18.18 -5.68 6.50
N LEU A 264 -16.86 -5.70 6.71
CA LEU A 264 -16.08 -6.89 7.05
C LEU A 264 -15.59 -6.79 8.48
N SER A 265 -15.40 -7.93 9.12
CA SER A 265 -14.71 -8.07 10.40
C SER A 265 -13.63 -9.12 10.26
N LEU A 266 -12.36 -8.75 10.46
CA LEU A 266 -11.22 -9.67 10.37
C LEU A 266 -10.07 -9.20 11.27
N THR A 267 -9.10 -10.07 11.51
CA THR A 267 -7.85 -9.67 12.15
C THR A 267 -6.97 -8.93 11.15
N ILE A 268 -6.52 -7.71 11.49
CA ILE A 268 -5.46 -7.01 10.77
C ILE A 268 -4.14 -7.27 11.49
N PRO A 269 -3.14 -7.88 10.83
CA PRO A 269 -1.93 -8.37 11.49
C PRO A 269 -1.03 -7.21 11.97
N PRO A 270 -0.14 -7.47 12.94
CA PRO A 270 0.81 -6.47 13.42
C PRO A 270 1.83 -6.12 12.35
N LEU A 271 2.15 -4.82 12.18
CA LEU A 271 3.09 -4.35 11.16
C LEU A 271 2.87 -5.05 9.82
N GLY A 272 1.61 -5.15 9.41
CA GLY A 272 1.25 -5.95 8.25
C GLY A 272 0.09 -5.39 7.44
N ALA A 273 -0.13 -6.00 6.28
CA ALA A 273 -1.20 -5.63 5.37
C ALA A 273 -1.94 -6.87 4.85
N VAL A 274 -3.25 -6.73 4.69
CA VAL A 274 -4.12 -7.72 4.06
C VAL A 274 -4.73 -7.08 2.81
N LEU A 275 -4.59 -7.77 1.68
CA LEU A 275 -5.17 -7.36 0.41
C LEU A 275 -6.38 -8.23 0.10
N LEU A 276 -7.52 -7.58 -0.16
CA LEU A 276 -8.79 -8.26 -0.34
C LEU A 276 -9.38 -7.97 -1.71
N ARG A 277 -9.91 -8.99 -2.36
CA ARG A 277 -10.61 -8.90 -3.63
C ARG A 277 -12.10 -9.17 -3.44
N ARG A 278 -12.93 -8.32 -4.01
CA ARG A 278 -14.37 -8.51 -4.04
C ARG A 278 -14.77 -9.74 -4.85
N GLU A 279 -15.62 -10.60 -4.28
CA GLU A 279 -16.20 -11.76 -4.98
C GLU A 279 -17.72 -11.69 -5.02
N GLY A 280 -18.25 -11.93 -6.21
CA GLY A 280 -19.69 -12.08 -6.44
C GLY A 280 -20.52 -10.81 -6.23
N LYS A 281 -21.69 -10.77 -6.84
CA LYS A 281 -22.71 -9.76 -6.56
C LYS A 281 -23.55 -10.26 -5.38
N ARG A 282 -23.91 -9.38 -4.47
CA ARG A 282 -24.83 -9.69 -3.40
C ARG A 282 -26.18 -10.11 -3.99
N PRO A 283 -26.79 -11.22 -3.55
CA PRO A 283 -28.18 -11.54 -3.92
C PRO A 283 -29.09 -10.38 -3.52
N ARG A 284 -29.95 -9.94 -4.44
CA ARG A 284 -30.99 -8.96 -4.08
C ARG A 284 -31.83 -9.54 -2.96
N LYS A 285 -31.97 -8.85 -1.82
CA LYS A 285 -33.00 -9.19 -0.82
C LYS A 285 -34.35 -9.20 -1.56
N LYS A 286 -35.05 -10.31 -1.57
CA LYS A 286 -36.46 -10.35 -2.03
C LYS A 286 -37.20 -9.35 -1.14
N GLN A 287 -37.73 -8.29 -1.73
CA GLN A 287 -38.72 -7.47 -1.04
C GLN A 287 -39.88 -8.40 -0.70
N ASN A 288 -40.07 -8.67 0.59
CA ASN A 288 -41.33 -9.27 1.08
C ASN A 288 -42.41 -8.22 0.79
N THR A 289 -43.05 -8.32 -0.37
CA THR A 289 -44.34 -7.71 -0.59
C THR A 289 -45.31 -8.46 0.30
N GLY A 290 -45.43 -7.97 1.55
CA GLY A 290 -46.50 -8.37 2.47
C GLY A 290 -47.81 -8.02 1.80
N GLY A 291 -48.46 -9.03 1.24
CA GLY A 291 -49.85 -8.92 0.83
C GLY A 291 -50.72 -8.69 2.05
N THR A 292 -51.14 -7.47 2.28
CA THR A 292 -52.29 -7.15 3.09
C THR A 292 -53.50 -7.74 2.33
N GLN A 293 -53.97 -8.90 2.73
CA GLN A 293 -55.33 -9.35 2.47
C GLN A 293 -56.15 -8.78 3.63
N GLY A 294 -56.95 -7.75 3.31
CA GLY A 294 -58.03 -7.27 4.13
C GLY A 294 -59.30 -8.10 3.93
#